data_05498545706ff3c934aec97bfa89ff26
#
_entry.id   05498545706ff3c934aec97bfa89ff26
#
_cell.length_a   1.000
_cell.length_b   1.000
_cell.length_c   1.000
_cell.angle_alpha   90.00
_cell.angle_beta   90.00
_cell.angle_gamma   90.00
#
_symmetry.space_group_name_H-M   'P 1'
#
loop_
_entity.id
_entity.type
_entity.pdbx_description
1 polymer ?
#
loop_
_entity_poly.entity_id
_entity_poly.type
_entity_poly.pdbx_seq_one_letter_code
_entity_poly.pdbx_strand_id
1 'polypeptide(L)'
;MYSSRVNRLKAGLFIVAGILLIRLFVIQIIDDKYKINASNNSMVYDIVYPTRGIIYDRNGKIIVGNKVAYDILVTPKEVQPFDTLLLSDVLGVSSDFIRDKMKAYRRDRKRIGYQSTVMLKQIPATTYMKFAEVQYKFPGFKGQVRSIRDYPVNAGGNLLGYVSEVDQSYIKKHPGEYRPGDYAGKTGIEAAREKELRGEKGYQIYLRNSRNQIQSRYKDGELDKEAIPGKDVVTTIDADLQQYGQMLMQNKVGSLVAIEPSTGEILTMVSSPGIDVEMLADIGKHYSEIVSDPHKPMFNRAVQAPYPPGSVFKLVNGLIGLQEGVLKPEYTYPCYKGYPYGKHKLGCHNHRSPLNLEEAIMMSCNGYFCYVMKNMLENKKYSGPGEALDKWHDYVQSFGLGRKLGSDFPAELGGTIPTSSYYNRIYGKNGWKFTTVISLSIGQGEIGVTPLQIANMCAIVANRGYYYIPHIIKDSDSLKIDNKYKERQYTMVDTSQFKKVTQGMWRAVNSGFGSGGTASIAAVEGLDICGKTGTAQNPRGADNSVFICFAPKDNPKIAVAAYIENGGFGATWACPIASLLVEKYLKGEISAERRPLEDRVLQGNLMSRVKTY
;
A
#
# COMPACT_ATOMS: atom_id res chain seq x y z
N MET A 1 49.77 -25.56 -75.87
CA MET A 1 49.62 -25.70 -74.42
C MET A 1 49.29 -24.40 -73.67
N TYR A 2 49.77 -23.25 -74.11
CA TYR A 2 49.47 -21.93 -73.47
C TYR A 2 48.00 -21.45 -73.61
N SER A 3 47.37 -21.62 -74.78
CA SER A 3 46.01 -21.16 -75.02
C SER A 3 44.92 -21.87 -74.16
N SER A 4 45.15 -23.18 -73.91
CA SER A 4 44.18 -23.94 -73.07
C SER A 4 44.22 -23.57 -71.56
N ARG A 5 45.42 -23.14 -71.11
CA ARG A 5 45.55 -22.64 -69.71
C ARG A 5 44.92 -21.26 -69.52
N VAL A 6 45.07 -20.36 -70.54
CA VAL A 6 44.50 -19.05 -70.55
C VAL A 6 42.92 -19.14 -70.60
N ASN A 7 42.40 -20.08 -71.41
CA ASN A 7 40.96 -20.29 -71.49
C ASN A 7 40.37 -20.87 -70.17
N ARG A 8 41.10 -21.75 -69.47
CA ARG A 8 40.68 -22.23 -68.15
C ARG A 8 40.71 -21.12 -67.10
N LEU A 9 41.71 -20.23 -67.14
CA LEU A 9 41.78 -19.07 -66.24
C LEU A 9 40.63 -18.08 -66.51
N LYS A 10 40.33 -17.80 -67.80
CA LYS A 10 39.17 -16.96 -68.15
C LYS A 10 37.85 -17.58 -67.70
N ALA A 11 37.66 -18.89 -67.92
CA ALA A 11 36.47 -19.60 -67.46
C ALA A 11 36.35 -19.56 -65.93
N GLY A 12 37.45 -19.75 -65.16
CA GLY A 12 37.43 -19.59 -63.73
C GLY A 12 37.08 -18.19 -63.27
N LEU A 13 37.58 -17.14 -63.95
CA LEU A 13 37.28 -15.75 -63.64
C LEU A 13 35.76 -15.42 -63.88
N PHE A 14 35.20 -15.94 -64.99
CA PHE A 14 33.78 -15.78 -65.28
C PHE A 14 32.89 -16.53 -64.30
N ILE A 15 33.28 -17.70 -63.81
CA ILE A 15 32.54 -18.44 -62.76
C ILE A 15 32.54 -17.65 -61.45
N VAL A 16 33.69 -17.13 -61.03
CA VAL A 16 33.82 -16.31 -59.80
C VAL A 16 32.98 -15.03 -59.94
N ALA A 17 33.07 -14.35 -61.10
CA ALA A 17 32.25 -13.15 -61.36
C ALA A 17 30.73 -13.48 -61.36
N GLY A 18 30.33 -14.62 -61.91
CA GLY A 18 28.97 -15.09 -61.88
C GLY A 18 28.45 -15.36 -60.45
N ILE A 19 29.29 -16.03 -59.66
CA ILE A 19 28.95 -16.28 -58.22
C ILE A 19 28.79 -14.96 -57.47
N LEU A 20 29.66 -13.99 -57.69
CA LEU A 20 29.60 -12.68 -57.02
C LEU A 20 28.33 -11.90 -57.47
N LEU A 21 27.99 -11.94 -58.76
CA LEU A 21 26.78 -11.29 -59.28
C LEU A 21 25.51 -11.94 -58.73
N ILE A 22 25.45 -13.28 -58.68
CA ILE A 22 24.32 -14.00 -58.04
C ILE A 22 24.22 -13.65 -56.57
N ARG A 23 25.35 -13.62 -55.87
CA ARG A 23 25.34 -13.24 -54.44
C ARG A 23 24.92 -11.80 -54.22
N LEU A 24 25.35 -10.91 -55.10
CA LEU A 24 24.89 -9.50 -55.05
C LEU A 24 23.40 -9.38 -55.32
N PHE A 25 22.87 -10.12 -56.30
CA PHE A 25 21.43 -10.17 -56.61
C PHE A 25 20.64 -10.73 -55.43
N VAL A 26 21.07 -11.81 -54.79
CA VAL A 26 20.41 -12.36 -53.61
C VAL A 26 20.40 -11.36 -52.45
N ILE A 27 21.53 -10.69 -52.17
CA ILE A 27 21.63 -9.70 -51.09
C ILE A 27 20.79 -8.43 -51.36
N GLN A 28 20.69 -8.00 -52.61
CA GLN A 28 20.00 -6.74 -52.95
C GLN A 28 18.51 -6.90 -53.24
N ILE A 29 18.07 -8.06 -53.73
CA ILE A 29 16.69 -8.23 -54.24
C ILE A 29 15.92 -9.30 -53.47
N ILE A 30 16.56 -10.39 -53.04
CA ILE A 30 15.86 -11.52 -52.41
C ILE A 30 15.92 -11.44 -50.87
N ASP A 31 17.04 -10.99 -50.30
CA ASP A 31 17.22 -10.97 -48.85
C ASP A 31 16.82 -9.62 -48.26
N ASP A 32 15.54 -9.49 -47.88
CA ASP A 32 15.00 -8.29 -47.23
C ASP A 32 15.63 -8.01 -45.85
N LYS A 33 16.37 -8.96 -45.30
CA LYS A 33 17.04 -8.81 -43.98
C LYS A 33 18.03 -7.64 -43.97
N TYR A 34 18.74 -7.41 -45.06
CA TYR A 34 19.68 -6.28 -45.18
C TYR A 34 18.95 -4.95 -45.39
N LYS A 35 17.83 -4.95 -46.11
CA LYS A 35 16.95 -3.77 -46.26
C LYS A 35 16.33 -3.38 -44.93
N ILE A 36 15.82 -4.38 -44.16
CA ILE A 36 15.23 -4.18 -42.83
C ILE A 36 16.30 -3.68 -41.86
N ASN A 37 17.50 -4.26 -41.88
CA ASN A 37 18.61 -3.79 -41.03
C ASN A 37 19.11 -2.40 -41.42
N ALA A 38 19.17 -2.07 -42.69
CA ALA A 38 19.55 -0.73 -43.17
C ALA A 38 18.50 0.32 -42.80
N SER A 39 17.21 0.02 -42.96
CA SER A 39 16.12 0.90 -42.52
C SER A 39 16.07 1.05 -41.02
N ASN A 40 16.23 -0.02 -40.26
CA ASN A 40 16.32 0.02 -38.77
C ASN A 40 17.54 0.82 -38.29
N ASN A 41 18.66 0.77 -38.98
CA ASN A 41 19.85 1.56 -38.64
C ASN A 41 19.73 3.04 -39.01
N SER A 42 18.83 3.39 -39.91
CA SER A 42 18.59 4.78 -40.34
C SER A 42 17.41 5.46 -39.61
N MET A 43 16.63 4.71 -38.85
CA MET A 43 15.48 5.25 -38.13
C MET A 43 15.82 5.49 -36.64
N VAL A 44 15.34 6.60 -36.11
CA VAL A 44 15.36 6.95 -34.68
C VAL A 44 13.93 7.09 -34.19
N TYR A 45 13.58 6.36 -33.15
CA TYR A 45 12.30 6.49 -32.46
C TYR A 45 12.46 7.48 -31.32
N ASP A 46 11.85 8.66 -31.46
CA ASP A 46 11.74 9.63 -30.37
C ASP A 46 10.46 9.31 -29.57
N ILE A 47 10.62 8.90 -28.31
CA ILE A 47 9.50 8.43 -27.49
C ILE A 47 8.73 9.62 -26.95
N VAL A 48 7.42 9.63 -27.22
CA VAL A 48 6.47 10.58 -26.64
C VAL A 48 5.84 9.93 -25.41
N TYR A 49 6.14 10.49 -24.23
CA TYR A 49 5.58 9.99 -22.99
C TYR A 49 4.16 10.50 -22.78
N PRO A 50 3.20 9.62 -22.44
CA PRO A 50 1.84 10.02 -22.12
C PRO A 50 1.79 10.78 -20.79
N THR A 51 0.77 11.58 -20.59
CA THR A 51 0.39 12.06 -19.26
C THR A 51 -0.17 10.90 -18.46
N ARG A 52 0.26 10.80 -17.21
CA ARG A 52 -0.23 9.76 -16.29
C ARG A 52 -1.64 10.13 -15.82
N GLY A 53 -2.55 9.15 -15.63
CA GLY A 53 -3.91 9.39 -15.15
C GLY A 53 -3.93 10.09 -13.79
N ILE A 54 -4.97 10.87 -13.53
CA ILE A 54 -5.20 11.60 -12.26
C ILE A 54 -5.83 10.64 -11.25
N ILE A 55 -5.53 10.83 -9.95
CA ILE A 55 -6.17 10.07 -8.88
C ILE A 55 -7.07 11.02 -8.10
N TYR A 56 -8.36 10.66 -8.02
CA TYR A 56 -9.39 11.39 -7.29
C TYR A 56 -9.78 10.67 -6.01
N ASP A 57 -10.23 11.42 -5.03
CA ASP A 57 -10.94 10.88 -3.88
C ASP A 57 -12.36 10.43 -4.26
N ARG A 58 -13.13 9.89 -3.29
CA ARG A 58 -14.52 9.42 -3.51
C ARG A 58 -15.50 10.52 -3.92
N ASN A 59 -15.17 11.79 -3.65
CA ASN A 59 -15.99 12.97 -3.87
C ASN A 59 -15.55 13.77 -5.12
N GLY A 60 -14.55 13.28 -5.87
CA GLY A 60 -14.03 13.94 -7.06
C GLY A 60 -12.94 14.99 -6.79
N LYS A 61 -12.40 15.08 -5.57
CA LYS A 61 -11.27 15.94 -5.21
C LYS A 61 -9.97 15.31 -5.73
N ILE A 62 -9.12 16.08 -6.41
CA ILE A 62 -7.82 15.59 -6.87
C ILE A 62 -6.90 15.36 -5.67
N ILE A 63 -6.42 14.12 -5.50
CA ILE A 63 -5.45 13.75 -4.49
C ILE A 63 -4.05 13.52 -5.06
N VAL A 64 -3.96 13.09 -6.34
CA VAL A 64 -2.70 13.07 -7.09
C VAL A 64 -2.96 13.59 -8.49
N GLY A 65 -2.33 14.70 -8.82
CA GLY A 65 -2.37 15.33 -10.13
C GLY A 65 -1.06 15.17 -10.89
N ASN A 66 -0.91 15.99 -11.93
CA ASN A 66 0.30 16.09 -12.72
C ASN A 66 0.73 17.56 -12.82
N LYS A 67 2.03 17.79 -12.74
CA LYS A 67 2.64 19.09 -13.08
C LYS A 67 3.72 18.91 -14.13
N VAL A 68 3.92 19.97 -14.91
CA VAL A 68 4.94 19.98 -15.95
C VAL A 68 6.29 20.22 -15.32
N ALA A 69 7.27 19.39 -15.69
CA ALA A 69 8.68 19.58 -15.41
C ALA A 69 9.47 19.35 -16.71
N TYR A 70 10.75 19.66 -16.69
CA TYR A 70 11.59 19.52 -17.86
C TYR A 70 12.88 18.77 -17.51
N ASP A 71 13.30 17.89 -18.41
CA ASP A 71 14.62 17.29 -18.37
C ASP A 71 15.54 18.03 -19.34
N ILE A 72 16.80 18.25 -18.96
CA ILE A 72 17.84 18.73 -19.85
C ILE A 72 18.60 17.53 -20.36
N LEU A 73 18.49 17.29 -21.65
CA LEU A 73 19.21 16.25 -22.36
C LEU A 73 20.48 16.81 -22.99
N VAL A 74 21.48 15.98 -23.14
CA VAL A 74 22.72 16.31 -23.85
C VAL A 74 23.03 15.19 -24.87
N THR A 75 23.38 15.58 -26.10
CA THR A 75 23.93 14.71 -27.13
C THR A 75 25.44 14.93 -27.22
N PRO A 76 26.29 14.09 -26.60
CA PRO A 76 27.69 14.43 -26.34
C PRO A 76 28.53 14.75 -27.60
N LYS A 77 28.19 14.19 -28.75
CA LYS A 77 28.89 14.49 -30.01
C LYS A 77 28.47 15.79 -30.67
N GLU A 78 27.32 16.32 -30.31
CA GLU A 78 26.81 17.59 -30.85
C GLU A 78 27.23 18.79 -30.00
N VAL A 79 27.75 18.55 -28.81
CA VAL A 79 28.22 19.60 -27.91
C VAL A 79 29.45 20.30 -28.51
N GLN A 80 29.33 21.60 -28.71
CA GLN A 80 30.41 22.51 -29.07
C GLN A 80 30.98 23.19 -27.80
N PRO A 81 32.13 23.87 -27.88
CA PRO A 81 32.63 24.67 -26.77
C PRO A 81 31.55 25.71 -26.34
N PHE A 82 31.25 25.75 -25.06
CA PHE A 82 30.24 26.61 -24.47
C PHE A 82 30.70 27.22 -23.15
N ASP A 83 30.03 28.28 -22.72
CA ASP A 83 30.27 28.90 -21.42
C ASP A 83 29.63 28.08 -20.30
N THR A 84 30.48 27.41 -19.53
CA THR A 84 30.05 26.55 -18.41
C THR A 84 29.48 27.37 -17.26
N LEU A 85 29.95 28.61 -17.05
CA LEU A 85 29.47 29.46 -15.97
C LEU A 85 28.06 29.98 -16.29
N LEU A 86 27.82 30.40 -17.53
CA LEU A 86 26.49 30.80 -17.98
C LEU A 86 25.48 29.65 -17.86
N LEU A 87 25.87 28.44 -18.30
CA LEU A 87 24.99 27.27 -18.17
C LEU A 87 24.71 26.92 -16.71
N SER A 88 25.71 27.02 -15.86
CA SER A 88 25.63 26.83 -14.41
C SER A 88 24.59 27.79 -13.78
N ASP A 89 24.68 29.08 -14.09
CA ASP A 89 23.78 30.12 -13.58
C ASP A 89 22.33 29.88 -14.07
N VAL A 90 22.16 29.64 -15.37
CA VAL A 90 20.84 29.41 -15.99
C VAL A 90 20.13 28.20 -15.43
N LEU A 91 20.86 27.09 -15.21
CA LEU A 91 20.28 25.84 -14.70
C LEU A 91 20.24 25.78 -13.16
N GLY A 92 20.88 26.72 -12.45
CA GLY A 92 20.95 26.73 -10.99
C GLY A 92 21.76 25.56 -10.40
N VAL A 93 22.76 25.08 -11.12
CA VAL A 93 23.63 23.97 -10.69
C VAL A 93 25.10 24.43 -10.64
N SER A 94 25.95 23.75 -9.89
CA SER A 94 27.37 24.13 -9.82
C SER A 94 28.09 23.89 -11.16
N SER A 95 29.06 24.74 -11.49
CA SER A 95 29.90 24.55 -12.68
C SER A 95 30.69 23.25 -12.63
N ASP A 96 31.03 22.77 -11.42
CA ASP A 96 31.72 21.49 -11.24
C ASP A 96 30.83 20.30 -11.59
N PHE A 97 29.54 20.35 -11.23
CA PHE A 97 28.55 19.35 -11.67
C PHE A 97 28.52 19.21 -13.19
N ILE A 98 28.45 20.35 -13.91
CA ILE A 98 28.45 20.34 -15.39
C ILE A 98 29.74 19.74 -15.92
N ARG A 99 30.89 20.18 -15.39
CA ARG A 99 32.21 19.68 -15.81
C ARG A 99 32.35 18.16 -15.60
N ASP A 100 31.93 17.65 -14.45
CA ASP A 100 32.02 16.23 -14.14
C ASP A 100 31.09 15.39 -14.99
N LYS A 101 29.86 15.84 -15.26
CA LYS A 101 28.97 15.21 -16.22
C LYS A 101 29.60 15.17 -17.61
N MET A 102 30.16 16.29 -18.08
CA MET A 102 30.80 16.35 -19.39
C MET A 102 32.06 15.47 -19.48
N LYS A 103 32.85 15.35 -18.39
CA LYS A 103 33.96 14.38 -18.31
C LYS A 103 33.47 12.94 -18.42
N ALA A 104 32.39 12.58 -17.70
CA ALA A 104 31.79 11.25 -17.76
C ALA A 104 31.32 10.92 -19.18
N TYR A 105 30.62 11.82 -19.85
CA TYR A 105 30.17 11.64 -21.23
C TYR A 105 31.33 11.49 -22.24
N ARG A 106 32.44 12.17 -22.03
CA ARG A 106 33.64 12.02 -22.85
C ARG A 106 34.29 10.64 -22.70
N ARG A 107 34.29 10.07 -21.48
CA ARG A 107 34.77 8.70 -21.24
C ARG A 107 33.93 7.66 -21.97
N ASP A 108 32.60 7.82 -21.97
CA ASP A 108 31.65 6.91 -22.58
C ASP A 108 31.30 7.26 -24.04
N ARG A 109 32.05 8.17 -24.66
CA ARG A 109 31.76 8.74 -26.00
C ARG A 109 31.59 7.68 -27.10
N LYS A 110 32.23 6.52 -27.00
CA LYS A 110 32.06 5.43 -27.97
C LYS A 110 30.69 4.75 -27.84
N ARG A 111 30.15 4.68 -26.64
CA ARG A 111 28.89 4.00 -26.32
C ARG A 111 27.68 4.91 -26.52
N ILE A 112 27.73 6.17 -26.04
CA ILE A 112 26.59 7.09 -26.01
C ILE A 112 26.65 8.20 -27.06
N GLY A 113 27.72 8.45 -27.70
CA GLY A 113 28.05 9.46 -28.71
C GLY A 113 26.92 10.36 -29.19
N TYR A 114 26.11 9.87 -30.13
CA TYR A 114 24.94 10.58 -30.66
C TYR A 114 23.64 10.25 -29.93
N GLN A 115 23.68 9.42 -28.88
CA GLN A 115 22.53 9.15 -28.06
C GLN A 115 22.27 10.33 -27.11
N SER A 116 21.07 10.88 -27.17
CA SER A 116 20.63 11.88 -26.23
C SER A 116 20.52 11.26 -24.83
N THR A 117 21.14 11.89 -23.83
CA THR A 117 21.23 11.38 -22.46
C THR A 117 20.76 12.47 -21.48
N VAL A 118 19.99 12.10 -20.47
CA VAL A 118 19.51 13.06 -19.46
C VAL A 118 20.66 13.52 -18.58
N MET A 119 20.96 14.83 -18.62
CA MET A 119 21.97 15.48 -17.79
C MET A 119 21.39 15.97 -16.45
N LEU A 120 20.23 16.64 -16.52
CA LEU A 120 19.52 17.17 -15.36
C LEU A 120 18.04 16.80 -15.46
N LYS A 121 17.47 16.27 -14.38
CA LYS A 121 16.10 15.79 -14.33
C LYS A 121 15.17 16.78 -13.63
N GLN A 122 13.93 16.85 -14.08
CA GLN A 122 12.79 17.44 -13.36
C GLN A 122 13.02 18.90 -12.94
N ILE A 123 13.62 19.72 -13.82
CA ILE A 123 13.77 21.15 -13.53
C ILE A 123 12.42 21.87 -13.62
N PRO A 124 12.17 22.87 -12.76
CA PRO A 124 10.95 23.68 -12.83
C PRO A 124 10.81 24.42 -14.17
N ALA A 125 9.58 24.72 -14.56
CA ALA A 125 9.28 25.49 -15.78
C ALA A 125 10.02 26.85 -15.81
N THR A 126 10.15 27.52 -14.66
CA THR A 126 10.86 28.79 -14.53
C THR A 126 12.35 28.68 -14.88
N THR A 127 13.02 27.61 -14.46
CA THR A 127 14.41 27.32 -14.83
C THR A 127 14.53 26.96 -16.30
N TYR A 128 13.58 26.14 -16.80
CA TYR A 128 13.56 25.78 -18.22
C TYR A 128 13.35 26.97 -19.14
N MET A 129 12.47 27.93 -18.79
CA MET A 129 12.26 29.14 -19.57
C MET A 129 13.55 29.95 -19.71
N LYS A 130 14.31 30.13 -18.61
CA LYS A 130 15.63 30.78 -18.67
C LYS A 130 16.61 30.05 -19.59
N PHE A 131 16.60 28.70 -19.53
CA PHE A 131 17.43 27.91 -20.43
C PHE A 131 16.98 28.04 -21.89
N ALA A 132 15.68 27.99 -22.17
CA ALA A 132 15.13 28.07 -23.52
C ALA A 132 15.49 29.39 -24.23
N GLU A 133 15.54 30.51 -23.50
CA GLU A 133 15.97 31.81 -24.03
C GLU A 133 17.40 31.80 -24.57
N VAL A 134 18.28 31.01 -23.95
CA VAL A 134 19.70 30.95 -24.30
C VAL A 134 20.13 29.61 -24.90
N GLN A 135 19.20 28.69 -25.16
CA GLN A 135 19.49 27.35 -25.67
C GLN A 135 20.35 27.35 -26.94
N TYR A 136 20.17 28.35 -27.80
CA TYR A 136 20.97 28.49 -29.04
C TYR A 136 22.48 28.64 -28.79
N LYS A 137 22.90 29.04 -27.56
CA LYS A 137 24.30 29.12 -27.15
C LYS A 137 24.88 27.78 -26.71
N PHE A 138 24.03 26.74 -26.58
CA PHE A 138 24.38 25.43 -26.07
C PHE A 138 24.05 24.31 -27.07
N PRO A 139 24.74 24.25 -28.24
CA PRO A 139 24.52 23.18 -29.20
C PRO A 139 24.72 21.81 -28.54
N GLY A 140 23.81 20.85 -28.84
CA GLY A 140 23.82 19.53 -28.24
C GLY A 140 23.08 19.41 -26.91
N PHE A 141 22.53 20.52 -26.39
CA PHE A 141 21.61 20.50 -25.23
C PHE A 141 20.17 20.73 -25.69
N LYS A 142 19.24 19.95 -25.16
CA LYS A 142 17.81 20.02 -25.50
C LYS A 142 16.97 19.88 -24.25
N GLY A 143 15.91 20.66 -24.14
CA GLY A 143 14.87 20.44 -23.13
C GLY A 143 13.86 19.40 -23.60
N GLN A 144 13.44 18.55 -22.69
CA GLN A 144 12.36 17.58 -22.91
C GLN A 144 11.28 17.76 -21.85
N VAL A 145 10.03 17.91 -22.28
CA VAL A 145 8.88 18.00 -21.36
C VAL A 145 8.69 16.66 -20.66
N ARG A 146 8.47 16.72 -19.36
CA ARG A 146 8.09 15.59 -18.50
C ARG A 146 6.84 15.93 -17.71
N SER A 147 5.97 14.96 -17.53
CA SER A 147 4.91 15.01 -16.54
C SER A 147 5.41 14.36 -15.26
N ILE A 148 5.39 15.08 -14.15
CA ILE A 148 5.70 14.55 -12.82
C ILE A 148 4.47 14.64 -11.92
N ARG A 149 4.44 13.84 -10.85
CA ARG A 149 3.32 13.85 -9.91
C ARG A 149 3.27 15.12 -9.08
N ASP A 150 2.05 15.53 -8.82
CA ASP A 150 1.69 16.62 -7.92
C ASP A 150 0.73 16.10 -6.87
N TYR A 151 0.94 16.49 -5.61
CA TYR A 151 0.19 16.00 -4.46
C TYR A 151 -0.48 17.17 -3.73
N PRO A 152 -1.61 17.68 -4.22
CA PRO A 152 -2.26 18.87 -3.65
C PRO A 152 -2.86 18.62 -2.27
N VAL A 153 -3.01 17.36 -1.87
CA VAL A 153 -3.58 16.94 -0.59
C VAL A 153 -2.64 15.97 0.11
N ASN A 154 -2.36 16.19 1.40
CA ASN A 154 -1.61 15.22 2.20
C ASN A 154 -2.50 14.03 2.58
N ALA A 155 -2.65 13.09 1.66
CA ALA A 155 -3.39 11.84 1.89
C ALA A 155 -2.48 10.70 2.41
N GLY A 156 -1.21 10.98 2.71
CA GLY A 156 -0.24 10.01 3.23
C GLY A 156 0.49 9.19 2.17
N GLY A 157 1.82 9.26 2.16
CA GLY A 157 2.65 8.65 1.13
C GLY A 157 2.55 7.13 1.03
N ASN A 158 2.31 6.44 2.14
CA ASN A 158 2.13 4.99 2.13
C ASN A 158 0.85 4.53 1.40
N LEU A 159 -0.20 5.36 1.44
CA LEU A 159 -1.45 5.11 0.73
C LEU A 159 -1.28 5.40 -0.77
N LEU A 160 -0.84 6.61 -1.09
CA LEU A 160 -0.70 7.06 -2.47
C LEU A 160 0.37 6.27 -3.22
N GLY A 161 1.51 6.05 -2.57
CA GLY A 161 2.68 5.47 -3.19
C GLY A 161 3.48 6.51 -3.99
N TYR A 162 4.54 6.06 -4.65
CA TYR A 162 5.41 6.93 -5.42
C TYR A 162 5.74 6.33 -6.79
N VAL A 163 6.11 7.21 -7.70
CA VAL A 163 6.57 6.88 -9.05
C VAL A 163 8.08 7.14 -9.11
N SER A 164 8.85 6.16 -9.59
CA SER A 164 10.28 6.32 -9.81
C SER A 164 10.76 5.59 -11.06
N GLU A 165 11.99 5.91 -11.48
CA GLU A 165 12.63 5.23 -12.60
C GLU A 165 12.74 3.72 -12.36
N VAL A 166 12.51 2.92 -13.39
CA VAL A 166 12.60 1.47 -13.33
C VAL A 166 14.05 1.00 -13.33
N ASP A 167 14.37 0.05 -12.49
CA ASP A 167 15.66 -0.62 -12.47
C ASP A 167 15.70 -1.86 -13.39
N GLN A 168 16.86 -2.44 -13.57
CA GLN A 168 17.04 -3.63 -14.39
C GLN A 168 16.22 -4.84 -13.91
N SER A 169 15.98 -4.96 -12.61
CA SER A 169 15.18 -6.04 -12.04
C SER A 169 13.71 -5.89 -12.42
N TYR A 170 13.19 -4.64 -12.36
CA TYR A 170 11.83 -4.32 -12.75
C TYR A 170 11.60 -4.58 -14.25
N ILE A 171 12.54 -4.15 -15.12
CA ILE A 171 12.48 -4.39 -16.57
C ILE A 171 12.45 -5.88 -16.89
N LYS A 172 13.28 -6.69 -16.20
CA LYS A 172 13.28 -8.15 -16.40
C LYS A 172 11.97 -8.82 -16.01
N LYS A 173 11.27 -8.28 -15.01
CA LYS A 173 9.95 -8.79 -14.58
C LYS A 173 8.80 -8.39 -15.52
N HIS A 174 8.99 -7.33 -16.33
CA HIS A 174 7.99 -6.79 -17.25
C HIS A 174 8.59 -6.68 -18.67
N PRO A 175 8.90 -7.81 -19.32
CA PRO A 175 9.60 -7.81 -20.59
C PRO A 175 8.76 -7.14 -21.70
N GLY A 176 9.39 -6.20 -22.41
CA GLY A 176 8.75 -5.46 -23.50
C GLY A 176 7.90 -4.26 -23.09
N GLU A 177 7.58 -4.09 -21.80
CA GLU A 177 6.75 -2.98 -21.32
C GLU A 177 7.55 -1.74 -20.94
N TYR A 178 8.76 -1.94 -20.39
CA TYR A 178 9.61 -0.87 -19.87
C TYR A 178 11.01 -0.90 -20.45
N ARG A 179 11.62 0.29 -20.52
CA ARG A 179 12.99 0.53 -20.96
C ARG A 179 13.74 1.34 -19.90
N PRO A 180 15.07 1.34 -19.88
CA PRO A 180 15.84 2.25 -19.02
C PRO A 180 15.39 3.71 -19.22
N GLY A 181 15.18 4.45 -18.14
CA GLY A 181 14.67 5.82 -18.14
C GLY A 181 13.14 5.94 -18.08
N ASP A 182 12.40 4.83 -18.12
CA ASP A 182 10.95 4.82 -17.87
C ASP A 182 10.66 4.93 -16.38
N TYR A 183 9.46 5.41 -16.07
CA TYR A 183 8.95 5.54 -14.71
C TYR A 183 7.79 4.59 -14.48
N ALA A 184 7.69 4.04 -13.26
CA ALA A 184 6.58 3.18 -12.83
C ALA A 184 6.20 3.46 -11.38
N GLY A 185 4.95 3.22 -11.02
CA GLY A 185 4.47 3.20 -9.65
C GLY A 185 5.11 2.03 -8.88
N LYS A 186 5.66 2.31 -7.71
CA LYS A 186 6.42 1.33 -6.92
C LYS A 186 5.67 0.82 -5.70
N THR A 187 4.84 1.65 -5.11
CA THR A 187 4.08 1.33 -3.90
C THR A 187 2.68 1.94 -3.98
N GLY A 188 1.82 1.63 -3.01
CA GLY A 188 0.52 2.24 -2.84
C GLY A 188 -0.42 2.12 -4.04
N ILE A 189 -1.31 3.09 -4.21
CA ILE A 189 -2.27 3.15 -5.31
C ILE A 189 -1.55 3.26 -6.66
N GLU A 190 -0.42 3.98 -6.71
CA GLU A 190 0.40 4.11 -7.92
C GLU A 190 0.87 2.76 -8.47
N ALA A 191 1.27 1.84 -7.59
CA ALA A 191 1.66 0.48 -7.98
C ALA A 191 0.45 -0.41 -8.26
N ALA A 192 -0.62 -0.27 -7.46
CA ALA A 192 -1.84 -1.06 -7.61
C ALA A 192 -2.51 -0.85 -8.96
N ARG A 193 -2.41 0.37 -9.51
CA ARG A 193 -3.06 0.79 -10.77
C ARG A 193 -2.06 1.31 -11.80
N GLU A 194 -0.83 0.80 -11.76
CA GLU A 194 0.22 1.17 -12.70
C GLU A 194 -0.22 1.02 -14.15
N LYS A 195 -0.89 -0.09 -14.49
CA LYS A 195 -1.30 -0.39 -15.85
C LYS A 195 -2.30 0.63 -16.41
N GLU A 196 -3.25 1.05 -15.58
CA GLU A 196 -4.27 2.03 -15.95
C GLU A 196 -3.70 3.45 -15.97
N LEU A 197 -2.91 3.79 -14.93
CA LEU A 197 -2.38 5.14 -14.75
C LEU A 197 -1.28 5.52 -15.74
N ARG A 198 -0.43 4.57 -16.18
CA ARG A 198 0.76 4.88 -16.98
C ARG A 198 0.46 5.35 -18.40
N GLY A 199 -0.70 4.98 -18.98
CA GLY A 199 -1.03 5.21 -20.38
C GLY A 199 -0.18 4.38 -21.35
N GLU A 200 -0.25 4.72 -22.63
CA GLU A 200 0.54 4.09 -23.68
C GLU A 200 1.48 5.11 -24.33
N LYS A 201 2.75 4.73 -24.46
CA LYS A 201 3.76 5.56 -25.13
C LYS A 201 3.46 5.70 -26.62
N GLY A 202 3.63 6.91 -27.11
CA GLY A 202 3.75 7.20 -28.51
C GLY A 202 5.21 7.20 -28.97
N TYR A 203 5.42 7.35 -30.27
CA TYR A 203 6.73 7.58 -30.84
C TYR A 203 6.62 8.35 -32.16
N GLN A 204 7.65 9.17 -32.40
CA GLN A 204 7.87 9.83 -33.69
C GLN A 204 9.10 9.19 -34.32
N ILE A 205 9.02 8.92 -35.64
CA ILE A 205 10.08 8.25 -36.37
C ILE A 205 10.82 9.28 -37.22
N TYR A 206 12.13 9.40 -36.97
CA TYR A 206 13.02 10.27 -37.68
C TYR A 206 14.05 9.46 -38.48
N LEU A 207 14.42 9.96 -39.65
CA LEU A 207 15.57 9.48 -40.43
C LEU A 207 16.85 10.12 -39.90
N ARG A 208 17.90 9.33 -39.78
CA ARG A 208 19.25 9.79 -39.44
C ARG A 208 20.23 9.39 -40.56
N ASN A 209 21.22 10.25 -40.77
CA ASN A 209 22.31 9.96 -41.71
C ASN A 209 23.36 9.01 -41.07
N SER A 210 24.38 8.65 -41.88
CA SER A 210 25.52 7.83 -41.43
C SER A 210 26.32 8.44 -40.27
N ARG A 211 26.14 9.74 -39.98
CA ARG A 211 26.72 10.46 -38.85
C ARG A 211 25.76 10.55 -37.66
N ASN A 212 24.63 9.80 -37.68
CA ASN A 212 23.59 9.80 -36.67
C ASN A 212 22.85 11.17 -36.47
N GLN A 213 22.91 12.08 -37.42
CA GLN A 213 22.20 13.36 -37.36
C GLN A 213 20.80 13.18 -37.93
N ILE A 214 19.80 13.70 -37.24
CA ILE A 214 18.40 13.69 -37.67
C ILE A 214 18.29 14.56 -38.93
N GLN A 215 17.70 14.02 -40.01
CA GLN A 215 17.53 14.69 -41.28
C GLN A 215 16.09 15.15 -41.51
N SER A 216 15.14 14.25 -41.35
CA SER A 216 13.72 14.52 -41.60
C SER A 216 12.84 13.56 -40.78
N ARG A 217 11.56 13.86 -40.76
CA ARG A 217 10.54 12.93 -40.27
C ARG A 217 10.37 11.80 -41.29
N TYR A 218 10.27 10.56 -40.82
CA TYR A 218 10.10 9.42 -41.72
C TYR A 218 8.70 9.42 -42.31
N LYS A 219 8.59 9.37 -43.66
CA LYS A 219 7.31 9.41 -44.40
C LYS A 219 6.34 10.49 -43.90
N ASP A 220 6.87 11.67 -43.59
CA ASP A 220 6.11 12.82 -43.08
C ASP A 220 5.27 12.53 -41.82
N GLY A 221 5.60 11.44 -41.10
CA GLY A 221 4.96 11.04 -39.85
C GLY A 221 3.79 10.07 -39.99
N GLU A 222 3.54 9.51 -41.18
CA GLU A 222 2.44 8.54 -41.42
C GLU A 222 2.51 7.31 -40.47
N LEU A 223 3.71 6.94 -40.00
CA LEU A 223 3.94 5.79 -39.11
C LEU A 223 4.18 6.18 -37.67
N ASP A 224 4.01 7.44 -37.32
CA ASP A 224 4.08 7.88 -35.92
C ASP A 224 2.91 7.32 -35.14
N LYS A 225 3.15 7.05 -33.86
CA LYS A 225 2.10 6.64 -32.92
C LYS A 225 1.91 7.75 -31.89
N GLU A 226 0.68 8.22 -31.75
CA GLU A 226 0.35 9.16 -30.68
C GLU A 226 0.40 8.47 -29.30
N ALA A 227 0.78 9.23 -28.28
CA ALA A 227 0.72 8.76 -26.91
C ALA A 227 -0.74 8.80 -26.43
N ILE A 228 -1.17 7.72 -25.75
CA ILE A 228 -2.51 7.64 -25.16
C ILE A 228 -2.37 7.95 -23.66
N PRO A 229 -3.02 9.00 -23.15
CA PRO A 229 -3.01 9.33 -21.72
C PRO A 229 -3.46 8.16 -20.84
N GLY A 230 -2.94 8.10 -19.63
CA GLY A 230 -3.40 7.15 -18.63
C GLY A 230 -4.85 7.42 -18.23
N LYS A 231 -5.54 6.37 -17.77
CA LYS A 231 -6.91 6.47 -17.27
C LYS A 231 -6.91 7.06 -15.87
N ASP A 232 -7.86 7.94 -15.61
CA ASP A 232 -8.09 8.48 -14.28
C ASP A 232 -8.69 7.40 -13.36
N VAL A 233 -8.31 7.48 -12.09
CA VAL A 233 -8.72 6.53 -11.05
C VAL A 233 -9.47 7.28 -9.96
N VAL A 234 -10.71 6.87 -9.69
CA VAL A 234 -11.47 7.33 -8.54
C VAL A 234 -11.26 6.34 -7.39
N THR A 235 -10.86 6.85 -6.24
CA THR A 235 -10.66 6.03 -5.03
C THR A 235 -11.90 6.07 -4.12
N THR A 236 -11.96 5.13 -3.18
CA THR A 236 -12.96 5.11 -2.11
C THR A 236 -12.59 6.01 -0.94
N ILE A 237 -11.38 6.54 -0.94
CA ILE A 237 -10.82 7.38 0.12
C ILE A 237 -11.58 8.70 0.19
N ASP A 238 -11.92 9.11 1.39
CA ASP A 238 -12.36 10.46 1.70
C ASP A 238 -11.13 11.30 2.06
N ALA A 239 -10.78 12.25 1.21
CA ALA A 239 -9.54 13.00 1.35
C ALA A 239 -9.47 13.83 2.64
N ASP A 240 -10.61 14.40 3.06
CA ASP A 240 -10.66 15.22 4.27
C ASP A 240 -10.58 14.35 5.53
N LEU A 241 -11.24 13.19 5.51
CA LEU A 241 -11.16 12.20 6.58
C LEU A 241 -9.74 11.60 6.68
N GLN A 242 -9.11 11.33 5.53
CA GLN A 242 -7.74 10.83 5.46
C GLN A 242 -6.74 11.83 6.04
N GLN A 243 -6.84 13.11 5.65
CA GLN A 243 -6.01 14.18 6.23
C GLN A 243 -6.21 14.29 7.74
N TYR A 244 -7.45 14.26 8.19
CA TYR A 244 -7.76 14.30 9.62
C TYR A 244 -7.16 13.09 10.36
N GLY A 245 -7.27 11.90 9.79
CA GLY A 245 -6.63 10.69 10.31
C GLY A 245 -5.11 10.81 10.40
N GLN A 246 -4.45 11.42 9.41
CA GLN A 246 -3.01 11.71 9.44
C GLN A 246 -2.65 12.66 10.60
N MET A 247 -3.42 13.72 10.80
CA MET A 247 -3.23 14.66 11.92
C MET A 247 -3.36 13.96 13.27
N LEU A 248 -4.40 13.15 13.48
CA LEU A 248 -4.60 12.40 14.73
C LEU A 248 -3.47 11.41 15.01
N MET A 249 -2.87 10.84 13.95
CA MET A 249 -1.77 9.88 14.05
C MET A 249 -0.38 10.53 14.08
N GLN A 250 -0.28 11.84 13.95
CA GLN A 250 0.99 12.56 14.02
C GLN A 250 1.73 12.27 15.33
N ASN A 251 3.05 12.05 15.26
CA ASN A 251 3.92 11.73 16.39
C ASN A 251 3.52 10.44 17.15
N LYS A 252 2.89 9.50 16.47
CA LYS A 252 2.54 8.17 17.00
C LYS A 252 2.97 7.09 16.01
N VAL A 253 3.26 5.89 16.49
CA VAL A 253 3.56 4.74 15.62
C VAL A 253 2.36 3.81 15.62
N GLY A 254 1.88 3.45 14.44
CA GLY A 254 0.71 2.58 14.35
C GLY A 254 -0.09 2.75 13.06
N SER A 255 -1.38 2.45 13.14
CA SER A 255 -2.29 2.52 11.99
C SER A 255 -3.70 2.89 12.40
N LEU A 256 -4.41 3.58 11.50
CA LEU A 256 -5.83 3.92 11.62
C LEU A 256 -6.51 3.55 10.30
N VAL A 257 -7.49 2.64 10.34
CA VAL A 257 -8.22 2.17 9.16
C VAL A 257 -9.71 2.34 9.39
N ALA A 258 -10.41 2.92 8.43
CA ALA A 258 -11.86 3.05 8.43
C ALA A 258 -12.45 2.44 7.16
N ILE A 259 -13.51 1.64 7.32
CA ILE A 259 -14.22 0.93 6.24
C ILE A 259 -15.70 1.30 6.30
N GLU A 260 -16.33 1.50 5.16
CA GLU A 260 -17.79 1.54 5.03
C GLU A 260 -18.34 0.11 5.05
N PRO A 261 -19.06 -0.33 6.10
CA PRO A 261 -19.45 -1.73 6.24
C PRO A 261 -20.36 -2.25 5.11
N SER A 262 -21.19 -1.37 4.55
CA SER A 262 -22.20 -1.72 3.53
C SER A 262 -21.61 -2.00 2.15
N THR A 263 -20.36 -1.58 1.88
CA THR A 263 -19.72 -1.68 0.56
C THR A 263 -18.35 -2.34 0.61
N GLY A 264 -17.64 -2.29 1.76
CA GLY A 264 -16.24 -2.66 1.89
C GLY A 264 -15.27 -1.56 1.44
N GLU A 265 -15.77 -0.39 1.04
CA GLU A 265 -14.96 0.76 0.66
C GLU A 265 -14.09 1.24 1.83
N ILE A 266 -12.79 1.37 1.60
CA ILE A 266 -11.86 1.93 2.58
C ILE A 266 -11.97 3.45 2.52
N LEU A 267 -12.48 4.06 3.59
CA LEU A 267 -12.66 5.51 3.71
C LEU A 267 -11.36 6.23 4.08
N THR A 268 -10.56 5.56 4.92
CA THR A 268 -9.31 6.10 5.46
C THR A 268 -8.36 4.95 5.75
N MET A 269 -7.09 5.10 5.37
CA MET A 269 -6.03 4.15 5.70
C MET A 269 -4.73 4.88 6.00
N VAL A 270 -4.42 5.03 7.28
CA VAL A 270 -3.22 5.71 7.78
C VAL A 270 -2.22 4.70 8.30
N SER A 271 -0.96 4.83 7.87
CA SER A 271 0.21 4.18 8.46
C SER A 271 1.14 5.27 9.00
N SER A 272 1.42 5.25 10.28
CA SER A 272 2.25 6.27 10.94
C SER A 272 3.46 5.61 11.66
N PRO A 273 4.67 6.24 11.57
CA PRO A 273 4.97 7.31 10.65
C PRO A 273 4.87 6.87 9.20
N GLY A 274 4.45 7.77 8.34
CA GLY A 274 4.38 7.57 6.90
C GLY A 274 5.41 8.42 6.16
N ILE A 275 5.50 8.24 4.85
CA ILE A 275 6.30 9.10 3.99
C ILE A 275 5.55 10.41 3.80
N ASP A 276 6.25 11.53 3.94
CA ASP A 276 5.68 12.84 3.61
C ASP A 276 5.39 12.92 2.11
N VAL A 277 4.22 13.41 1.76
CA VAL A 277 3.82 13.53 0.34
C VAL A 277 4.71 14.51 -0.44
N GLU A 278 5.29 15.51 0.22
CA GLU A 278 6.24 16.43 -0.41
C GLU A 278 7.50 15.69 -0.89
N MET A 279 7.94 14.66 -0.15
CA MET A 279 9.08 13.83 -0.53
C MET A 279 8.78 12.90 -1.71
N LEU A 280 7.50 12.57 -1.97
CA LEU A 280 7.11 11.66 -3.06
C LEU A 280 7.40 12.24 -4.44
N ALA A 281 7.30 13.55 -4.60
CA ALA A 281 7.52 14.22 -5.89
C ALA A 281 8.96 14.03 -6.41
N ASP A 282 9.94 13.91 -5.49
CA ASP A 282 11.34 13.63 -5.81
C ASP A 282 11.92 12.61 -4.80
N ILE A 283 11.29 11.45 -4.75
CA ILE A 283 11.66 10.37 -3.83
C ILE A 283 13.14 9.98 -3.95
N GLY A 284 13.73 10.16 -5.14
CA GLY A 284 15.13 9.82 -5.37
C GLY A 284 16.11 10.63 -4.53
N LYS A 285 15.81 11.88 -4.22
CA LYS A 285 16.63 12.74 -3.34
C LYS A 285 16.50 12.33 -1.88
N HIS A 286 15.31 11.92 -1.45
CA HIS A 286 14.99 11.61 -0.06
C HIS A 286 15.11 10.11 0.29
N TYR A 287 15.38 9.25 -0.70
CA TYR A 287 15.35 7.80 -0.53
C TYR A 287 16.28 7.30 0.58
N SER A 288 17.51 7.81 0.63
CA SER A 288 18.49 7.43 1.65
C SER A 288 18.03 7.82 3.06
N GLU A 289 17.47 9.01 3.22
CA GLU A 289 16.92 9.51 4.47
C GLU A 289 15.75 8.64 4.93
N ILE A 290 14.79 8.39 4.04
CA ILE A 290 13.58 7.61 4.34
C ILE A 290 13.92 6.15 4.72
N VAL A 291 14.87 5.53 4.01
CA VAL A 291 15.28 4.14 4.28
C VAL A 291 16.07 4.00 5.57
N SER A 292 16.88 5.01 5.92
CA SER A 292 17.67 5.02 7.16
C SER A 292 16.89 5.42 8.40
N ASP A 293 15.64 5.91 8.25
CA ASP A 293 14.80 6.26 9.39
C ASP A 293 14.45 4.99 10.21
N PRO A 294 14.85 4.96 11.51
CA PRO A 294 14.61 3.82 12.39
C PRO A 294 13.12 3.51 12.61
N HIS A 295 12.23 4.47 12.40
CA HIS A 295 10.78 4.28 12.50
C HIS A 295 10.15 3.66 11.24
N LYS A 296 10.95 3.43 10.18
CA LYS A 296 10.56 2.72 8.94
C LYS A 296 9.31 3.31 8.28
N PRO A 297 9.35 4.57 7.82
CA PRO A 297 8.19 5.22 7.24
C PRO A 297 7.69 4.57 5.94
N MET A 298 8.54 3.80 5.22
CA MET A 298 8.11 3.03 4.04
C MET A 298 7.25 1.81 4.38
N PHE A 299 7.30 1.34 5.63
CA PHE A 299 6.55 0.17 6.05
C PHE A 299 5.08 0.52 6.28
N ASN A 300 4.19 -0.02 5.42
CA ASN A 300 2.76 0.23 5.56
C ASN A 300 2.15 -0.66 6.66
N ARG A 301 2.04 -0.10 7.86
CA ARG A 301 1.54 -0.82 9.04
C ARG A 301 0.10 -1.29 8.88
N ALA A 302 -0.72 -0.61 8.08
CA ALA A 302 -2.11 -0.97 7.88
C ALA A 302 -2.28 -2.38 7.30
N VAL A 303 -1.39 -2.78 6.37
CA VAL A 303 -1.51 -4.03 5.60
C VAL A 303 -0.33 -4.99 5.78
N GLN A 304 0.79 -4.52 6.37
CA GLN A 304 2.03 -5.31 6.47
C GLN A 304 2.44 -5.64 7.90
N ALA A 305 1.83 -5.04 8.94
CA ALA A 305 2.18 -5.31 10.33
C ALA A 305 1.21 -6.33 10.95
N PRO A 306 1.63 -7.58 11.16
CA PRO A 306 0.84 -8.56 11.89
C PRO A 306 1.00 -8.33 13.40
N TYR A 307 0.03 -7.68 13.98
CA TYR A 307 -0.02 -7.40 15.41
C TYR A 307 -0.92 -8.37 16.17
N PRO A 308 -0.64 -8.66 17.45
CA PRO A 308 -1.62 -9.32 18.30
C PRO A 308 -2.82 -8.37 18.51
N PRO A 309 -4.06 -8.83 18.22
CA PRO A 309 -5.24 -7.96 18.30
C PRO A 309 -5.64 -7.63 19.76
N GLY A 310 -5.16 -8.40 20.72
CA GLY A 310 -5.56 -8.24 22.12
C GLY A 310 -7.06 -8.43 22.34
N SER A 311 -7.61 -7.76 23.33
CA SER A 311 -8.99 -7.95 23.80
C SER A 311 -10.09 -7.66 22.77
N VAL A 312 -9.80 -7.06 21.61
CA VAL A 312 -10.81 -6.93 20.54
C VAL A 312 -11.16 -8.30 19.93
N PHE A 313 -10.23 -9.24 19.99
CA PHE A 313 -10.43 -10.61 19.53
C PHE A 313 -11.44 -11.42 20.36
N LYS A 314 -11.74 -10.99 21.59
CA LYS A 314 -12.76 -11.60 22.45
C LYS A 314 -14.14 -11.62 21.80
N LEU A 315 -14.44 -10.67 20.91
CA LEU A 315 -15.69 -10.65 20.15
C LEU A 315 -15.79 -11.90 19.27
N VAL A 316 -14.72 -12.25 18.57
CA VAL A 316 -14.65 -13.46 17.72
C VAL A 316 -14.82 -14.72 18.58
N ASN A 317 -14.07 -14.84 19.68
CA ASN A 317 -14.19 -15.97 20.61
C ASN A 317 -15.61 -16.10 21.20
N GLY A 318 -16.24 -14.98 21.55
CA GLY A 318 -17.62 -14.96 22.03
C GLY A 318 -18.62 -15.46 21.00
N LEU A 319 -18.49 -14.95 19.75
CA LEU A 319 -19.33 -15.36 18.61
C LEU A 319 -19.17 -16.86 18.29
N ILE A 320 -17.94 -17.36 18.25
CA ILE A 320 -17.68 -18.77 18.01
C ILE A 320 -18.25 -19.63 19.15
N GLY A 321 -18.07 -19.20 20.42
CA GLY A 321 -18.61 -19.90 21.57
C GLY A 321 -20.14 -20.01 21.55
N LEU A 322 -20.84 -18.95 21.11
CA LEU A 322 -22.27 -18.97 20.91
C LEU A 322 -22.66 -19.92 19.76
N GLN A 323 -21.98 -19.88 18.64
CA GLN A 323 -22.24 -20.71 17.46
C GLN A 323 -22.03 -22.20 17.76
N GLU A 324 -21.00 -22.55 18.51
CA GLU A 324 -20.69 -23.91 18.92
C GLU A 324 -21.57 -24.41 20.10
N GLY A 325 -22.44 -23.55 20.65
CA GLY A 325 -23.33 -23.89 21.76
C GLY A 325 -22.63 -24.12 23.10
N VAL A 326 -21.32 -23.83 23.19
CA VAL A 326 -20.52 -23.94 24.44
C VAL A 326 -20.72 -22.73 25.35
N LEU A 327 -21.35 -21.70 24.81
CA LEU A 327 -21.71 -20.47 25.49
C LEU A 327 -23.19 -20.16 25.21
N LYS A 328 -23.94 -19.83 26.26
CA LYS A 328 -25.25 -19.17 26.14
C LYS A 328 -25.14 -17.74 26.67
N PRO A 329 -25.89 -16.76 26.11
CA PRO A 329 -25.77 -15.36 26.52
C PRO A 329 -25.95 -15.10 28.02
N GLU A 330 -26.81 -15.89 28.67
CA GLU A 330 -27.16 -15.82 30.10
C GLU A 330 -26.14 -16.52 31.00
N TYR A 331 -25.22 -17.33 30.46
CA TYR A 331 -24.21 -18.00 31.29
C TYR A 331 -23.28 -17.00 31.95
N THR A 332 -23.13 -17.12 33.25
CA THR A 332 -22.23 -16.29 34.03
C THR A 332 -20.98 -17.09 34.44
N TYR A 333 -19.83 -16.43 34.34
CA TYR A 333 -18.57 -16.99 34.85
C TYR A 333 -17.95 -16.08 35.88
N PRO A 334 -17.34 -16.67 36.95
CA PRO A 334 -16.62 -15.90 37.97
C PRO A 334 -15.29 -15.40 37.41
N CYS A 335 -14.81 -14.27 37.96
CA CYS A 335 -13.48 -13.75 37.71
C CYS A 335 -12.86 -13.27 39.03
N TYR A 336 -11.86 -13.97 39.49
CA TYR A 336 -11.11 -13.63 40.71
C TYR A 336 -9.83 -12.86 40.35
N LYS A 337 -9.97 -11.69 39.70
CA LYS A 337 -8.88 -10.91 39.12
C LYS A 337 -8.06 -11.71 38.10
N GLY A 338 -8.73 -12.59 37.34
CA GLY A 338 -8.14 -13.44 36.29
C GLY A 338 -8.62 -14.88 36.33
N TYR A 339 -8.03 -15.71 35.45
CA TYR A 339 -8.31 -17.13 35.32
C TYR A 339 -7.17 -17.96 35.94
N PRO A 340 -7.41 -18.76 36.99
CA PRO A 340 -6.37 -19.60 37.60
C PRO A 340 -6.11 -20.86 36.77
N TYR A 341 -4.84 -21.24 36.57
CA TYR A 341 -4.45 -22.49 35.94
C TYR A 341 -3.16 -23.06 36.60
N GLY A 342 -3.31 -24.14 37.33
CA GLY A 342 -2.24 -24.68 38.17
C GLY A 342 -1.78 -23.65 39.21
N LYS A 343 -0.46 -23.39 39.28
CA LYS A 343 0.13 -22.35 40.12
C LYS A 343 0.13 -20.95 39.48
N HIS A 344 -0.34 -20.82 38.26
CA HIS A 344 -0.32 -19.59 37.47
C HIS A 344 -1.72 -18.98 37.37
N LYS A 345 -1.77 -17.74 36.90
CA LYS A 345 -3.00 -16.99 36.70
C LYS A 345 -2.85 -16.09 35.46
N LEU A 346 -3.79 -16.19 34.51
CA LEU A 346 -3.93 -15.16 33.49
C LEU A 346 -4.69 -13.99 34.11
N GLY A 347 -3.99 -12.88 34.36
CA GLY A 347 -4.51 -11.73 35.08
C GLY A 347 -5.69 -11.03 34.40
N CYS A 348 -6.54 -10.39 35.23
CA CYS A 348 -7.59 -9.48 34.80
C CYS A 348 -7.61 -8.25 35.71
N HIS A 349 -8.08 -7.12 35.19
CA HIS A 349 -8.29 -5.93 35.99
C HIS A 349 -9.47 -6.14 36.98
N ASN A 350 -9.62 -5.22 37.92
CA ASN A 350 -10.67 -5.31 38.92
C ASN A 350 -12.03 -4.91 38.33
N HIS A 351 -13.05 -5.75 38.51
CA HIS A 351 -14.43 -5.51 38.11
C HIS A 351 -15.37 -6.41 38.93
N ARG A 352 -16.68 -6.17 38.88
CA ARG A 352 -17.68 -7.03 39.49
C ARG A 352 -17.66 -8.45 38.93
N SER A 353 -18.14 -9.42 39.69
CA SER A 353 -18.16 -10.84 39.34
C SER A 353 -19.32 -11.54 40.06
N PRO A 354 -20.01 -12.53 39.44
CA PRO A 354 -19.80 -13.06 38.10
C PRO A 354 -20.32 -12.15 37.00
N LEU A 355 -19.97 -12.41 35.73
CA LEU A 355 -20.41 -11.66 34.56
C LEU A 355 -21.09 -12.57 33.52
N ASN A 356 -22.10 -12.04 32.83
CA ASN A 356 -22.62 -12.62 31.60
C ASN A 356 -21.84 -12.10 30.36
N LEU A 357 -22.20 -12.55 29.14
CA LEU A 357 -21.48 -12.21 27.93
C LEU A 357 -21.43 -10.70 27.65
N GLU A 358 -22.58 -9.98 27.74
CA GLU A 358 -22.64 -8.54 27.48
C GLU A 358 -21.73 -7.76 28.44
N GLU A 359 -21.79 -8.12 29.73
CA GLU A 359 -20.97 -7.52 30.78
C GLU A 359 -19.48 -7.85 30.61
N ALA A 360 -19.16 -9.09 30.23
CA ALA A 360 -17.79 -9.51 29.97
C ALA A 360 -17.17 -8.78 28.76
N ILE A 361 -17.96 -8.45 27.74
CA ILE A 361 -17.53 -7.61 26.61
C ILE A 361 -17.36 -6.16 27.09
N MET A 362 -18.37 -5.61 27.78
CA MET A 362 -18.36 -4.25 28.32
C MET A 362 -17.13 -3.99 29.20
N MET A 363 -16.89 -4.89 30.15
CA MET A 363 -15.78 -4.80 31.11
C MET A 363 -14.48 -5.46 30.60
N SER A 364 -14.47 -6.02 29.39
CA SER A 364 -13.27 -6.69 28.83
C SER A 364 -12.67 -7.78 29.70
N CYS A 365 -13.47 -8.62 30.37
CA CYS A 365 -13.03 -9.62 31.33
C CYS A 365 -12.17 -10.72 30.67
N ASN A 366 -10.92 -10.91 31.11
CA ASN A 366 -10.05 -11.98 30.64
C ASN A 366 -10.52 -13.36 31.12
N GLY A 367 -10.90 -13.46 32.41
CA GLY A 367 -11.32 -14.72 33.01
C GLY A 367 -12.52 -15.34 32.28
N TYR A 368 -13.52 -14.53 31.94
CA TYR A 368 -14.69 -14.99 31.19
C TYR A 368 -14.31 -15.68 29.87
N PHE A 369 -13.47 -15.04 29.06
CA PHE A 369 -13.08 -15.57 27.75
C PHE A 369 -12.12 -16.75 27.83
N CYS A 370 -11.40 -16.92 28.96
CA CYS A 370 -10.68 -18.16 29.24
C CYS A 370 -11.63 -19.33 29.43
N TYR A 371 -12.77 -19.16 30.14
CA TYR A 371 -13.79 -20.20 30.25
C TYR A 371 -14.41 -20.52 28.88
N VAL A 372 -14.74 -19.52 28.07
CA VAL A 372 -15.27 -19.73 26.72
C VAL A 372 -14.32 -20.57 25.88
N MET A 373 -13.03 -20.21 25.82
CA MET A 373 -12.04 -20.94 25.03
C MET A 373 -11.77 -22.34 25.58
N LYS A 374 -11.76 -22.50 26.90
CA LYS A 374 -11.66 -23.82 27.52
C LYS A 374 -12.82 -24.72 27.08
N ASN A 375 -14.05 -24.23 27.21
CA ASN A 375 -15.24 -25.00 26.84
C ASN A 375 -15.26 -25.36 25.34
N MET A 376 -14.70 -24.49 24.49
CA MET A 376 -14.50 -24.78 23.07
C MET A 376 -13.53 -25.94 22.86
N LEU A 377 -12.34 -25.89 23.44
CA LEU A 377 -11.30 -26.90 23.25
C LEU A 377 -11.63 -28.23 23.92
N GLU A 378 -12.45 -28.23 24.99
CA GLU A 378 -12.91 -29.40 25.71
C GLU A 378 -14.33 -29.85 25.24
N ASN A 379 -14.83 -29.31 24.11
CA ASN A 379 -16.14 -29.67 23.56
C ASN A 379 -16.14 -31.13 23.12
N LYS A 380 -17.01 -31.94 23.74
CA LYS A 380 -17.15 -33.36 23.47
C LYS A 380 -17.65 -33.72 22.04
N LYS A 381 -18.06 -32.69 21.26
CA LYS A 381 -18.39 -32.84 19.84
C LYS A 381 -17.16 -33.23 19.01
N TYR A 382 -15.95 -32.94 19.50
CA TYR A 382 -14.69 -33.19 18.82
C TYR A 382 -13.91 -34.30 19.51
N SER A 383 -13.05 -34.99 18.76
CA SER A 383 -12.24 -36.11 19.26
C SER A 383 -11.16 -35.68 20.26
N GLY A 384 -10.88 -34.37 20.36
CA GLY A 384 -9.93 -33.80 21.31
C GLY A 384 -9.60 -32.35 21.02
N PRO A 385 -8.71 -31.73 21.84
CA PRO A 385 -8.35 -30.31 21.72
C PRO A 385 -7.77 -29.93 20.37
N GLY A 386 -7.12 -30.86 19.67
CA GLY A 386 -6.54 -30.62 18.34
C GLY A 386 -7.61 -30.32 17.29
N GLU A 387 -8.61 -31.22 17.17
CA GLU A 387 -9.73 -31.04 16.23
C GLU A 387 -10.56 -29.79 16.60
N ALA A 388 -10.80 -29.57 17.88
CA ALA A 388 -11.51 -28.41 18.35
C ALA A 388 -10.77 -27.09 18.01
N LEU A 389 -9.44 -27.06 18.12
CA LEU A 389 -8.62 -25.90 17.74
C LEU A 389 -8.63 -25.67 16.22
N ASP A 390 -8.55 -26.74 15.43
CA ASP A 390 -8.61 -26.61 13.96
C ASP A 390 -9.99 -26.10 13.51
N LYS A 391 -11.06 -26.53 14.19
CA LYS A 391 -12.41 -25.98 13.94
C LYS A 391 -12.53 -24.51 14.34
N TRP A 392 -11.96 -24.14 15.50
CA TRP A 392 -11.84 -22.73 15.89
C TRP A 392 -11.05 -21.92 14.87
N HIS A 393 -9.94 -22.46 14.34
CA HIS A 393 -9.17 -21.85 13.28
C HIS A 393 -10.01 -21.58 12.02
N ASP A 394 -10.82 -22.54 11.56
CA ASP A 394 -11.73 -22.37 10.41
C ASP A 394 -12.71 -21.22 10.63
N TYR A 395 -13.31 -21.16 11.84
CA TYR A 395 -14.17 -20.04 12.20
C TYR A 395 -13.42 -18.70 12.13
N VAL A 396 -12.24 -18.62 12.71
CA VAL A 396 -11.44 -17.39 12.71
C VAL A 396 -11.08 -16.98 11.27
N GLN A 397 -10.73 -17.93 10.41
CA GLN A 397 -10.47 -17.64 9.00
C GLN A 397 -11.71 -17.14 8.25
N SER A 398 -12.90 -17.57 8.63
CA SER A 398 -14.14 -17.07 8.04
C SER A 398 -14.39 -15.57 8.29
N PHE A 399 -13.76 -15.00 9.34
CA PHE A 399 -13.70 -13.56 9.58
C PHE A 399 -12.61 -12.85 8.75
N GLY A 400 -11.95 -13.54 7.82
CA GLY A 400 -10.84 -12.97 7.03
C GLY A 400 -9.53 -12.81 7.81
N LEU A 401 -9.42 -13.38 9.03
CA LEU A 401 -8.23 -13.30 9.87
C LEU A 401 -7.27 -14.46 9.57
N GLY A 402 -5.96 -14.20 9.60
CA GLY A 402 -4.96 -15.23 9.33
C GLY A 402 -4.79 -15.62 7.84
N ARG A 403 -5.43 -14.90 6.93
CA ARG A 403 -5.32 -15.04 5.47
C ARG A 403 -5.38 -13.68 4.79
N LYS A 404 -4.89 -13.57 3.56
CA LYS A 404 -5.11 -12.36 2.78
C LYS A 404 -6.60 -12.16 2.53
N LEU A 405 -7.09 -10.94 2.74
CA LEU A 405 -8.47 -10.57 2.42
C LEU A 405 -8.70 -10.54 0.90
N GLY A 406 -7.63 -10.29 0.13
CA GLY A 406 -7.68 -10.14 -1.32
C GLY A 406 -8.05 -8.73 -1.74
N SER A 407 -7.70 -7.74 -0.92
CA SER A 407 -7.84 -6.32 -1.24
C SER A 407 -7.13 -5.94 -2.53
N ASP A 408 -7.48 -4.81 -3.10
CA ASP A 408 -6.80 -4.26 -4.29
C ASP A 408 -5.54 -3.45 -3.93
N PHE A 409 -5.12 -3.47 -2.67
CA PHE A 409 -3.92 -2.80 -2.20
C PHE A 409 -2.70 -3.75 -2.23
N PRO A 410 -1.55 -3.31 -2.78
CA PRO A 410 -0.38 -4.18 -2.91
C PRO A 410 0.26 -4.51 -1.56
N ALA A 411 1.00 -5.62 -1.52
CA ALA A 411 1.77 -6.07 -0.36
C ALA A 411 0.96 -6.42 0.91
N GLU A 412 -0.34 -6.73 0.75
CA GLU A 412 -1.16 -7.23 1.85
C GLU A 412 -0.59 -8.54 2.42
N LEU A 413 -0.45 -8.62 3.75
CA LEU A 413 -0.07 -9.83 4.47
C LEU A 413 -1.30 -10.53 5.06
N GLY A 414 -1.24 -11.87 5.11
CA GLY A 414 -2.33 -12.69 5.65
C GLY A 414 -2.39 -12.73 7.17
N GLY A 415 -1.31 -12.36 7.87
CA GLY A 415 -1.21 -12.58 9.30
C GLY A 415 -0.98 -14.06 9.66
N THR A 416 -1.20 -14.41 10.93
CA THR A 416 -1.00 -15.77 11.45
C THR A 416 -2.08 -16.11 12.46
N ILE A 417 -2.71 -17.27 12.29
CA ILE A 417 -3.60 -17.91 13.28
C ILE A 417 -3.09 -19.34 13.46
N PRO A 418 -2.80 -19.79 14.69
CA PRO A 418 -2.22 -21.10 14.92
C PRO A 418 -3.23 -22.23 14.68
N THR A 419 -2.71 -23.38 14.25
CA THR A 419 -3.45 -24.65 14.09
C THR A 419 -2.98 -25.70 15.09
N SER A 420 -3.68 -26.81 15.20
CA SER A 420 -3.24 -27.96 16.02
C SER A 420 -1.87 -28.47 15.56
N SER A 421 -1.59 -28.47 14.24
CA SER A 421 -0.30 -28.91 13.70
C SER A 421 0.88 -28.05 14.18
N TYR A 422 0.67 -26.76 14.40
CA TYR A 422 1.70 -25.88 14.98
C TYR A 422 2.10 -26.34 16.39
N TYR A 423 1.12 -26.58 17.27
CA TYR A 423 1.39 -27.01 18.64
C TYR A 423 1.88 -28.46 18.71
N ASN A 424 1.36 -29.36 17.86
CA ASN A 424 1.83 -30.73 17.76
C ASN A 424 3.31 -30.84 17.38
N ARG A 425 3.80 -29.91 16.54
CA ARG A 425 5.23 -29.83 16.17
C ARG A 425 6.11 -29.41 17.35
N ILE A 426 5.61 -28.55 18.24
CA ILE A 426 6.39 -28.00 19.36
C ILE A 426 6.32 -28.93 20.59
N TYR A 427 5.12 -29.43 20.90
CA TYR A 427 4.84 -30.15 22.15
C TYR A 427 4.58 -31.66 21.96
N GLY A 428 4.55 -32.13 20.72
CA GLY A 428 4.13 -33.49 20.38
C GLY A 428 2.60 -33.64 20.31
N LYS A 429 2.13 -34.64 19.55
CA LYS A 429 0.72 -34.98 19.46
C LYS A 429 0.19 -35.34 20.86
N ASN A 430 -0.85 -34.67 21.33
CA ASN A 430 -1.42 -34.77 22.68
C ASN A 430 -0.53 -34.20 23.82
N GLY A 431 0.59 -33.53 23.50
CA GLY A 431 1.47 -32.91 24.48
C GLY A 431 1.03 -31.54 24.95
N TRP A 432 -0.06 -30.99 24.45
CA TRP A 432 -0.59 -29.69 24.78
C TRP A 432 -2.09 -29.75 25.12
N LYS A 433 -2.58 -28.74 25.81
CA LYS A 433 -3.97 -28.61 26.27
C LYS A 433 -4.36 -27.14 26.34
N PHE A 434 -5.60 -26.82 26.74
CA PHE A 434 -6.11 -25.45 26.85
C PHE A 434 -5.12 -24.48 27.53
N THR A 435 -4.48 -24.90 28.64
CA THR A 435 -3.54 -24.04 29.37
C THR A 435 -2.28 -23.68 28.57
N THR A 436 -1.91 -24.48 27.57
CA THR A 436 -0.80 -24.19 26.65
C THR A 436 -1.16 -23.04 25.71
N VAL A 437 -2.42 -22.97 25.30
CA VAL A 437 -2.93 -22.00 24.31
C VAL A 437 -3.85 -20.96 24.94
N ILE A 438 -3.81 -20.78 26.25
CA ILE A 438 -4.71 -19.89 27.00
C ILE A 438 -4.69 -18.44 26.51
N SER A 439 -3.57 -17.96 25.97
CA SER A 439 -3.40 -16.61 25.42
C SER A 439 -4.29 -16.33 24.22
N LEU A 440 -4.67 -17.38 23.46
CA LEU A 440 -5.60 -17.23 22.32
C LEU A 440 -6.98 -16.75 22.76
N SER A 441 -7.38 -17.05 24.03
CA SER A 441 -8.66 -16.60 24.58
C SER A 441 -8.81 -15.07 24.62
N ILE A 442 -7.70 -14.35 24.65
CA ILE A 442 -7.65 -12.89 24.76
C ILE A 442 -6.97 -12.21 23.56
N GLY A 443 -6.75 -12.95 22.46
CA GLY A 443 -6.17 -12.41 21.23
C GLY A 443 -4.68 -12.12 21.33
N GLN A 444 -3.95 -12.96 22.04
CA GLN A 444 -2.49 -12.88 22.20
C GLN A 444 -1.82 -14.23 21.88
N GLY A 445 -0.56 -14.36 22.19
CA GLY A 445 0.24 -15.53 21.84
C GLY A 445 0.62 -15.50 20.37
N GLU A 446 0.31 -16.57 19.65
CA GLU A 446 0.70 -16.77 18.26
C GLU A 446 -0.23 -16.08 17.24
N ILE A 447 -1.24 -15.34 17.71
CA ILE A 447 -2.15 -14.57 16.83
C ILE A 447 -1.46 -13.30 16.38
N GLY A 448 -1.35 -13.13 15.05
CA GLY A 448 -0.90 -11.90 14.42
C GLY A 448 -1.82 -11.52 13.26
N VAL A 449 -2.46 -10.36 13.32
CA VAL A 449 -3.38 -9.86 12.30
C VAL A 449 -3.10 -8.41 11.94
N THR A 450 -3.33 -8.04 10.69
CA THR A 450 -3.08 -6.66 10.25
C THR A 450 -4.19 -5.70 10.70
N PRO A 451 -3.90 -4.40 10.86
CA PRO A 451 -4.94 -3.40 11.16
C PRO A 451 -6.10 -3.39 10.16
N LEU A 452 -5.85 -3.65 8.88
CA LEU A 452 -6.92 -3.83 7.88
C LEU A 452 -7.82 -5.01 8.22
N GLN A 453 -7.25 -6.15 8.64
CA GLN A 453 -8.02 -7.30 9.09
C GLN A 453 -8.83 -6.99 10.36
N ILE A 454 -8.26 -6.21 11.29
CA ILE A 454 -8.97 -5.77 12.51
C ILE A 454 -10.14 -4.85 12.15
N ALA A 455 -9.95 -3.93 11.19
CA ALA A 455 -11.03 -3.06 10.70
C ALA A 455 -12.13 -3.86 9.98
N ASN A 456 -11.75 -4.85 9.16
CA ASN A 456 -12.70 -5.75 8.51
C ASN A 456 -13.48 -6.59 9.53
N MET A 457 -12.83 -7.09 10.57
CA MET A 457 -13.50 -7.78 11.70
C MET A 457 -14.54 -6.87 12.36
N CYS A 458 -14.23 -5.58 12.54
CA CYS A 458 -15.18 -4.59 13.04
C CYS A 458 -16.38 -4.42 12.09
N ALA A 459 -16.13 -4.33 10.78
CA ALA A 459 -17.17 -4.26 9.75
C ALA A 459 -18.06 -5.52 9.72
N ILE A 460 -17.49 -6.70 9.95
CA ILE A 460 -18.26 -7.96 10.07
C ILE A 460 -19.23 -7.90 11.25
N VAL A 461 -18.77 -7.42 12.40
CA VAL A 461 -19.65 -7.27 13.59
C VAL A 461 -20.74 -6.21 13.33
N ALA A 462 -20.39 -5.12 12.67
CA ALA A 462 -21.31 -4.08 12.24
C ALA A 462 -22.41 -4.65 11.32
N ASN A 463 -22.06 -5.49 10.36
CA ASN A 463 -22.95 -6.13 9.40
C ASN A 463 -23.65 -7.40 9.92
N ARG A 464 -23.36 -7.82 11.15
CA ARG A 464 -23.97 -9.04 11.74
C ARG A 464 -23.62 -10.32 10.99
N GLY A 465 -22.36 -10.48 10.55
CA GLY A 465 -21.83 -11.76 10.09
C GLY A 465 -21.37 -11.83 8.62
N TYR A 466 -21.36 -10.72 7.90
CA TYR A 466 -20.80 -10.69 6.54
C TYR A 466 -19.91 -9.46 6.31
N TYR A 467 -19.12 -9.50 5.25
CA TYR A 467 -18.30 -8.37 4.81
C TYR A 467 -18.18 -8.36 3.28
N TYR A 468 -17.80 -7.23 2.73
CA TYR A 468 -17.27 -7.10 1.39
C TYR A 468 -15.77 -7.01 1.47
N ILE A 469 -15.05 -7.57 0.50
CA ILE A 469 -13.59 -7.49 0.48
C ILE A 469 -13.19 -6.01 0.50
N PRO A 470 -12.40 -5.55 1.50
CA PRO A 470 -11.97 -4.16 1.57
C PRO A 470 -11.21 -3.74 0.32
N HIS A 471 -11.54 -2.58 -0.24
CA HIS A 471 -10.93 -2.09 -1.46
C HIS A 471 -10.83 -0.56 -1.47
N ILE A 472 -9.88 -0.05 -2.28
CA ILE A 472 -9.57 1.37 -2.35
C ILE A 472 -10.09 1.99 -3.65
N ILE A 473 -10.29 1.20 -4.69
CA ILE A 473 -10.74 1.72 -5.98
C ILE A 473 -12.26 1.69 -6.04
N LYS A 474 -12.84 2.83 -6.38
CA LYS A 474 -14.28 2.99 -6.57
C LYS A 474 -14.69 2.58 -7.98
N ASP A 475 -15.85 1.95 -8.11
CA ASP A 475 -16.45 1.69 -9.43
C ASP A 475 -16.78 3.02 -10.12
N SER A 476 -16.27 3.22 -11.32
CA SER A 476 -16.46 4.46 -12.08
C SER A 476 -16.61 4.16 -13.57
N ASP A 477 -16.99 5.15 -14.36
CA ASP A 477 -17.10 4.98 -15.82
C ASP A 477 -15.75 4.72 -16.48
N SER A 478 -14.68 5.31 -15.96
CA SER A 478 -13.32 5.13 -16.46
C SER A 478 -12.70 3.79 -16.06
N LEU A 479 -13.11 3.22 -14.91
CA LEU A 479 -12.55 1.99 -14.38
C LEU A 479 -13.60 1.19 -13.61
N LYS A 480 -13.91 -0.01 -14.10
CA LYS A 480 -14.79 -0.97 -13.42
C LYS A 480 -13.98 -1.83 -12.46
N ILE A 481 -14.49 -2.04 -11.25
CA ILE A 481 -13.89 -2.93 -10.26
C ILE A 481 -14.35 -4.38 -10.49
N ASP A 482 -13.54 -5.32 -10.02
CA ASP A 482 -13.86 -6.75 -10.06
C ASP A 482 -15.12 -7.06 -9.22
N ASN A 483 -15.97 -7.97 -9.73
CA ASN A 483 -17.20 -8.38 -9.07
C ASN A 483 -16.97 -8.95 -7.65
N LYS A 484 -15.80 -9.53 -7.38
CA LYS A 484 -15.45 -10.05 -6.05
C LYS A 484 -15.56 -8.99 -4.94
N TYR A 485 -15.40 -7.69 -5.26
CA TYR A 485 -15.54 -6.58 -4.30
C TYR A 485 -17.01 -6.21 -4.05
N LYS A 486 -17.93 -6.67 -4.90
CA LYS A 486 -19.38 -6.44 -4.80
C LYS A 486 -20.13 -7.61 -4.16
N GLU A 487 -19.42 -8.72 -3.90
CA GLU A 487 -20.00 -9.94 -3.35
C GLU A 487 -19.80 -10.03 -1.84
N ARG A 488 -20.86 -10.42 -1.12
CA ARG A 488 -20.82 -10.64 0.32
C ARG A 488 -20.03 -11.91 0.64
N GLN A 489 -19.10 -11.78 1.55
CA GLN A 489 -18.38 -12.88 2.16
C GLN A 489 -19.00 -13.15 3.53
N TYR A 490 -19.44 -14.36 3.79
CA TYR A 490 -20.12 -14.73 5.04
C TYR A 490 -19.17 -15.42 6.01
N THR A 491 -19.32 -15.10 7.31
CA THR A 491 -18.69 -15.88 8.36
C THR A 491 -19.44 -17.20 8.58
N MET A 492 -18.80 -18.14 9.25
CA MET A 492 -19.44 -19.41 9.67
C MET A 492 -20.35 -19.23 10.90
N VAL A 493 -20.56 -18.00 11.37
CA VAL A 493 -21.37 -17.67 12.54
C VAL A 493 -22.71 -17.09 12.08
N ASP A 494 -23.80 -17.65 12.60
CA ASP A 494 -25.16 -17.20 12.29
C ASP A 494 -25.41 -15.76 12.77
N THR A 495 -26.16 -15.00 11.97
CA THR A 495 -26.49 -13.58 12.23
C THR A 495 -27.13 -13.37 13.60
N SER A 496 -27.94 -14.31 14.10
CA SER A 496 -28.61 -14.22 15.40
C SER A 496 -27.64 -14.10 16.58
N GLN A 497 -26.42 -14.65 16.45
CA GLN A 497 -25.41 -14.62 17.51
C GLN A 497 -24.81 -13.24 17.74
N PHE A 498 -24.88 -12.33 16.76
CA PHE A 498 -24.25 -11.02 16.84
C PHE A 498 -24.97 -10.04 17.77
N LYS A 499 -26.28 -10.22 18.00
CA LYS A 499 -27.10 -9.28 18.77
C LYS A 499 -26.55 -8.97 20.17
N LYS A 500 -26.16 -10.01 20.91
CA LYS A 500 -25.65 -9.86 22.27
C LYS A 500 -24.22 -9.29 22.31
N VAL A 501 -23.39 -9.68 21.35
CA VAL A 501 -22.03 -9.16 21.20
C VAL A 501 -22.08 -7.65 20.87
N THR A 502 -22.92 -7.25 19.94
CA THR A 502 -23.12 -5.83 19.59
C THR A 502 -23.65 -5.02 20.77
N GLN A 503 -24.60 -5.59 21.55
CA GLN A 503 -25.10 -4.92 22.75
C GLN A 503 -24.00 -4.72 23.79
N GLY A 504 -23.11 -5.70 23.98
CA GLY A 504 -21.94 -5.58 24.85
C GLY A 504 -20.98 -4.47 24.38
N MET A 505 -20.74 -4.34 23.07
CA MET A 505 -19.94 -3.26 22.48
C MET A 505 -20.59 -1.88 22.68
N TRP A 506 -21.92 -1.79 22.49
CA TRP A 506 -22.66 -0.55 22.74
C TRP A 506 -22.55 -0.13 24.22
N ARG A 507 -22.75 -1.08 25.16
CA ARG A 507 -22.59 -0.83 26.60
C ARG A 507 -21.18 -0.41 26.98
N ALA A 508 -20.14 -0.94 26.33
CA ALA A 508 -18.76 -0.55 26.60
C ALA A 508 -18.50 0.94 26.39
N VAL A 509 -19.23 1.57 25.45
CA VAL A 509 -19.12 3.01 25.14
C VAL A 509 -20.16 3.82 25.93
N ASN A 510 -21.43 3.40 25.95
CA ASN A 510 -22.54 4.26 26.36
C ASN A 510 -23.02 4.08 27.82
N SER A 511 -22.50 3.09 28.57
CA SER A 511 -22.90 2.86 29.97
C SER A 511 -22.19 3.75 31.00
N GLY A 512 -21.23 4.58 30.58
CA GLY A 512 -20.41 5.40 31.46
C GLY A 512 -19.33 4.61 32.21
N PHE A 513 -18.30 5.29 32.65
CA PHE A 513 -17.14 4.67 33.35
C PHE A 513 -17.55 4.06 34.70
N GLY A 514 -18.38 4.73 35.47
CA GLY A 514 -18.87 4.24 36.78
C GLY A 514 -19.66 2.94 36.71
N SER A 515 -20.26 2.63 35.57
CA SER A 515 -20.97 1.37 35.30
C SER A 515 -20.07 0.28 34.70
N GLY A 516 -18.78 0.54 34.51
CA GLY A 516 -17.78 -0.39 33.95
C GLY A 516 -17.61 -0.32 32.44
N GLY A 517 -18.09 0.71 31.78
CA GLY A 517 -17.86 0.98 30.35
C GLY A 517 -16.39 1.29 30.09
N THR A 518 -15.64 0.36 29.49
CA THR A 518 -14.19 0.49 29.25
C THR A 518 -13.83 1.49 28.15
N ALA A 519 -14.79 1.94 27.37
CA ALA A 519 -14.62 2.85 26.25
C ALA A 519 -15.50 4.10 26.33
N SER A 520 -15.94 4.51 27.51
CA SER A 520 -16.88 5.65 27.71
C SER A 520 -16.35 6.97 27.13
N ILE A 521 -15.03 7.15 27.01
CA ILE A 521 -14.41 8.31 26.37
C ILE A 521 -14.74 8.40 24.85
N ALA A 522 -15.19 7.31 24.23
CA ALA A 522 -15.61 7.28 22.82
C ALA A 522 -17.08 7.72 22.64
N ALA A 523 -17.83 7.91 23.71
CA ALA A 523 -19.22 8.30 23.61
C ALA A 523 -19.35 9.66 22.93
N VAL A 524 -20.27 9.73 21.95
CA VAL A 524 -20.64 10.95 21.22
C VAL A 524 -22.14 11.00 21.19
N GLU A 525 -22.72 12.08 21.65
CA GLU A 525 -24.18 12.25 21.68
C GLU A 525 -24.80 12.09 20.30
N GLY A 526 -25.80 11.23 20.20
CA GLY A 526 -26.56 10.95 18.96
C GLY A 526 -25.86 10.00 17.96
N LEU A 527 -24.69 9.43 18.26
CA LEU A 527 -24.01 8.55 17.30
C LEU A 527 -24.11 7.05 17.60
N ASP A 528 -24.61 6.65 18.76
CA ASP A 528 -24.77 5.23 19.15
C ASP A 528 -23.56 4.37 18.80
N ILE A 529 -22.36 4.82 19.19
CA ILE A 529 -21.12 4.12 18.90
C ILE A 529 -21.07 2.79 19.64
N CYS A 530 -20.78 1.71 18.92
CA CYS A 530 -20.44 0.40 19.46
C CYS A 530 -18.91 0.22 19.41
N GLY A 531 -18.26 -0.06 20.54
CA GLY A 531 -16.79 -0.14 20.55
C GLY A 531 -16.24 -1.23 21.48
N LYS A 532 -14.99 -1.58 21.26
CA LYS A 532 -14.24 -2.52 22.10
C LYS A 532 -12.80 -2.07 22.23
N THR A 533 -12.35 -1.88 23.48
CA THR A 533 -10.96 -1.62 23.80
C THR A 533 -10.14 -2.91 23.75
N GLY A 534 -8.90 -2.79 23.28
CA GLY A 534 -7.87 -3.81 23.34
C GLY A 534 -6.60 -3.24 23.96
N THR A 535 -5.86 -4.11 24.60
CA THR A 535 -4.49 -3.85 25.04
C THR A 535 -3.69 -5.09 24.65
N ALA A 536 -2.70 -4.91 23.79
CA ALA A 536 -1.84 -6.01 23.37
C ALA A 536 -0.50 -5.86 24.07
N GLN A 537 -0.10 -6.88 24.81
CA GLN A 537 1.16 -6.88 25.54
C GLN A 537 2.34 -6.75 24.58
N ASN A 538 3.28 -5.88 24.95
CA ASN A 538 4.52 -5.67 24.24
C ASN A 538 5.71 -5.99 25.13
N PRO A 539 6.40 -7.13 24.96
CA PRO A 539 7.51 -7.52 25.82
C PRO A 539 8.73 -6.58 25.74
N ARG A 540 8.73 -5.67 24.74
CA ARG A 540 9.86 -4.77 24.46
C ARG A 540 9.60 -3.31 24.82
N GLY A 541 8.41 -2.97 25.30
CA GLY A 541 8.03 -1.58 25.61
C GLY A 541 6.73 -1.51 26.40
N ALA A 542 6.07 -0.36 26.36
CA ALA A 542 4.71 -0.24 26.86
C ALA A 542 3.75 -1.04 25.98
N ASP A 543 2.63 -1.49 26.54
CA ASP A 543 1.59 -2.20 25.81
C ASP A 543 1.08 -1.39 24.62
N ASN A 544 0.55 -2.07 23.61
CA ASN A 544 -0.04 -1.42 22.44
C ASN A 544 -1.51 -1.10 22.71
N SER A 545 -1.91 0.13 22.41
CA SER A 545 -3.27 0.63 22.53
C SER A 545 -4.08 0.26 21.29
N VAL A 546 -5.17 -0.49 21.49
CA VAL A 546 -6.03 -0.96 20.38
C VAL A 546 -7.47 -0.58 20.65
N PHE A 547 -8.19 -0.15 19.64
CA PHE A 547 -9.62 0.08 19.72
C PHE A 547 -10.29 -0.16 18.37
N ILE A 548 -11.47 -0.78 18.42
CA ILE A 548 -12.36 -0.88 17.27
C ILE A 548 -13.71 -0.32 17.62
N CYS A 549 -14.35 0.34 16.67
CA CYS A 549 -15.71 0.81 16.81
C CYS A 549 -16.42 0.92 15.47
N PHE A 550 -17.74 0.90 15.52
CA PHE A 550 -18.59 1.23 14.39
C PHE A 550 -19.77 2.10 14.84
N ALA A 551 -20.33 2.86 13.94
CA ALA A 551 -21.46 3.73 14.20
C ALA A 551 -22.29 4.01 12.92
N PRO A 552 -23.59 4.30 13.07
CA PRO A 552 -24.42 4.02 14.25
C PRO A 552 -24.56 2.52 14.54
N LYS A 553 -25.08 2.15 15.71
CA LYS A 553 -25.34 0.74 16.08
C LYS A 553 -26.24 0.03 15.08
N ASP A 554 -27.32 0.71 14.69
CA ASP A 554 -28.21 0.25 13.64
C ASP A 554 -27.91 1.02 12.35
N ASN A 555 -27.87 0.32 11.20
CA ASN A 555 -27.46 0.85 9.92
C ASN A 555 -26.04 1.51 9.92
N PRO A 556 -24.99 0.76 10.28
CA PRO A 556 -23.64 1.29 10.45
C PRO A 556 -23.09 1.91 9.16
N LYS A 557 -22.49 3.11 9.29
CA LYS A 557 -21.90 3.86 8.17
C LYS A 557 -20.39 3.80 8.13
N ILE A 558 -19.76 3.54 9.28
CA ILE A 558 -18.32 3.49 9.40
C ILE A 558 -17.91 2.45 10.45
N ALA A 559 -16.89 1.66 10.14
CA ALA A 559 -16.20 0.76 11.05
C ALA A 559 -14.71 1.13 11.08
N VAL A 560 -14.17 1.33 12.29
CA VAL A 560 -12.82 1.87 12.48
C VAL A 560 -11.99 0.92 13.33
N ALA A 561 -10.72 0.76 13.00
CA ALA A 561 -9.68 0.15 13.84
C ALA A 561 -8.52 1.13 14.00
N ALA A 562 -8.15 1.41 15.25
CA ALA A 562 -6.95 2.15 15.62
C ALA A 562 -6.01 1.24 16.40
N TYR A 563 -4.75 1.20 15.98
CA TYR A 563 -3.67 0.44 16.61
C TYR A 563 -2.47 1.37 16.84
N ILE A 564 -2.09 1.59 18.11
CA ILE A 564 -1.01 2.51 18.48
C ILE A 564 0.04 1.74 19.26
N GLU A 565 1.23 1.59 18.70
CA GLU A 565 2.37 0.95 19.34
C GLU A 565 2.80 1.74 20.61
N ASN A 566 3.09 1.02 21.67
CA ASN A 566 3.52 1.60 22.96
C ASN A 566 2.55 2.65 23.54
N GLY A 567 1.27 2.61 23.14
CA GLY A 567 0.24 3.55 23.56
C GLY A 567 -0.38 3.23 24.93
N GLY A 568 -0.06 2.08 25.54
CA GLY A 568 -0.64 1.62 26.80
C GLY A 568 -2.05 1.08 26.64
N PHE A 569 -2.97 1.45 27.52
CA PHE A 569 -4.35 0.97 27.45
C PHE A 569 -5.12 1.47 26.23
N GLY A 570 -6.03 0.64 25.70
CA GLY A 570 -6.85 0.98 24.54
C GLY A 570 -7.64 2.28 24.68
N ALA A 571 -8.11 2.59 25.88
CA ALA A 571 -8.81 3.82 26.21
C ALA A 571 -7.94 5.09 26.17
N THR A 572 -6.60 4.96 26.19
CA THR A 572 -5.70 6.11 26.32
C THR A 572 -5.52 6.86 24.99
N TRP A 573 -5.25 6.14 23.90
CA TRP A 573 -4.96 6.73 22.59
C TRP A 573 -5.85 6.20 21.47
N ALA A 574 -5.95 4.87 21.30
CA ALA A 574 -6.69 4.30 20.18
C ALA A 574 -8.19 4.65 20.22
N CYS A 575 -8.81 4.63 21.42
CA CYS A 575 -10.21 4.95 21.61
C CYS A 575 -10.55 6.42 21.27
N PRO A 576 -9.83 7.43 21.79
CA PRO A 576 -10.00 8.83 21.38
C PRO A 576 -9.81 9.02 19.87
N ILE A 577 -8.72 8.50 19.29
CA ILE A 577 -8.39 8.66 17.86
C ILE A 577 -9.53 8.13 16.99
N ALA A 578 -9.97 6.89 17.22
CA ALA A 578 -11.02 6.29 16.40
C ALA A 578 -12.37 6.99 16.59
N SER A 579 -12.73 7.40 17.81
CA SER A 579 -14.00 8.06 18.06
C SER A 579 -14.06 9.48 17.50
N LEU A 580 -12.94 10.21 17.48
CA LEU A 580 -12.85 11.50 16.81
C LEU A 580 -13.01 11.33 15.29
N LEU A 581 -12.39 10.30 14.71
CA LEU A 581 -12.55 10.00 13.28
C LEU A 581 -14.02 9.69 12.92
N VAL A 582 -14.72 8.90 13.76
CA VAL A 582 -16.14 8.59 13.59
C VAL A 582 -17.00 9.85 13.67
N GLU A 583 -16.75 10.71 14.66
CA GLU A 583 -17.47 11.96 14.83
C GLU A 583 -17.26 12.90 13.64
N LYS A 584 -16.02 13.07 13.19
CA LYS A 584 -15.68 13.86 11.99
C LYS A 584 -16.42 13.38 10.76
N TYR A 585 -16.47 12.05 10.55
CA TYR A 585 -17.14 11.47 9.39
C TYR A 585 -18.68 11.66 9.43
N LEU A 586 -19.31 11.45 10.60
CA LEU A 586 -20.78 11.45 10.71
C LEU A 586 -21.38 12.83 10.96
N LYS A 587 -20.64 13.75 11.62
CA LYS A 587 -21.11 15.10 11.93
C LYS A 587 -20.45 16.20 11.07
N GLY A 588 -19.37 15.89 10.36
CA GLY A 588 -18.60 16.86 9.58
C GLY A 588 -17.58 17.65 10.41
N GLU A 589 -17.80 17.82 11.71
CA GLU A 589 -16.92 18.55 12.63
C GLU A 589 -16.89 17.90 14.01
N ILE A 590 -15.92 18.30 14.82
CA ILE A 590 -15.80 17.85 16.21
C ILE A 590 -16.60 18.80 17.12
N SER A 591 -17.45 18.25 17.95
CA SER A 591 -18.27 19.00 18.92
C SER A 591 -17.37 19.76 19.92
N ALA A 592 -17.86 20.90 20.42
CA ALA A 592 -17.11 21.80 21.30
C ALA A 592 -16.63 21.07 22.58
N GLU A 593 -17.46 20.17 23.12
CA GLU A 593 -17.13 19.41 24.34
C GLU A 593 -15.96 18.42 24.12
N ARG A 594 -15.69 18.02 22.87
CA ARG A 594 -14.63 17.07 22.52
C ARG A 594 -13.37 17.72 21.96
N ARG A 595 -13.37 19.05 21.75
CA ARG A 595 -12.15 19.78 21.35
C ARG A 595 -10.97 19.58 22.32
N PRO A 596 -11.13 19.59 23.66
CA PRO A 596 -10.01 19.28 24.55
C PRO A 596 -9.45 17.86 24.37
N LEU A 597 -10.29 16.91 23.99
CA LEU A 597 -9.86 15.55 23.68
C LEU A 597 -9.05 15.52 22.36
N GLU A 598 -9.51 16.22 21.34
CA GLU A 598 -8.82 16.41 20.07
C GLU A 598 -7.44 17.04 20.29
N ASP A 599 -7.36 18.16 21.02
CA ASP A 599 -6.12 18.86 21.33
C ASP A 599 -5.12 17.95 22.06
N ARG A 600 -5.60 17.18 23.03
CA ARG A 600 -4.75 16.18 23.72
C ARG A 600 -4.18 15.14 22.75
N VAL A 601 -4.99 14.67 21.80
CA VAL A 601 -4.55 13.70 20.80
C VAL A 601 -3.53 14.32 19.86
N LEU A 602 -3.77 15.53 19.36
CA LEU A 602 -2.90 16.23 18.43
C LEU A 602 -1.52 16.57 19.06
N GLN A 603 -1.51 17.00 20.33
CA GLN A 603 -0.28 17.32 21.06
C GLN A 603 0.49 16.09 21.52
N GLY A 604 -0.15 14.91 21.54
CA GLY A 604 0.45 13.68 22.04
C GLY A 604 1.63 13.20 21.19
N ASN A 605 2.80 13.03 21.82
CA ASN A 605 4.00 12.49 21.19
C ASN A 605 4.41 11.17 21.86
N LEU A 606 4.38 10.07 21.09
CA LEU A 606 4.75 8.74 21.54
C LEU A 606 6.01 8.20 20.84
N MET A 607 6.65 9.00 19.97
CA MET A 607 7.81 8.56 19.19
C MET A 607 8.98 8.11 20.10
N SER A 608 9.23 8.83 21.18
CA SER A 608 10.28 8.48 22.16
C SER A 608 10.05 7.19 22.92
N ARG A 609 8.82 6.65 22.92
CA ARG A 609 8.47 5.39 23.59
C ARG A 609 8.79 4.16 22.74
N VAL A 610 8.97 4.35 21.44
CA VAL A 610 9.28 3.28 20.49
C VAL A 610 10.78 3.05 20.49
N LYS A 611 11.21 1.87 20.98
CA LYS A 611 12.61 1.47 20.88
C LYS A 611 12.92 1.19 19.41
N THR A 612 13.77 2.00 18.85
CA THR A 612 14.30 1.84 17.48
C THR A 612 15.43 0.80 17.50
N TYR A 613 15.42 -0.13 16.55
CA TYR A 613 16.40 -1.21 16.41
C TYR A 613 17.22 -1.02 15.14
#